data_6dfc94414d9a5adee99057213eae02bd
#
_entry.id   6dfc94414d9a5adee99057213eae02bd
#
_cell.length_a   1.000
_cell.length_b   1.000
_cell.length_c   1.000
_cell.angle_alpha   90.00
_cell.angle_beta   90.00
_cell.angle_gamma   90.00
#
_symmetry.space_group_name_H-M   'P 1'
#
loop_
_entity.id
_entity.type
_entity.pdbx_description
1 polymer ?
#
loop_
_entity_poly.entity_id
_entity_poly.type
_entity_poly.pdbx_seq_one_letter_code
_entity_poly.pdbx_strand_id
1 'polypeptide(L)'
;MKMAKRGKKYVEAAKLVDRAAAYSATEAVELVKKTNTAKFDATVEAAFRLGVDPKKADQQIRGAVVLPHGTGKVQRVLVFAKGEKAKEAEAAGADFVGDTDYIGKIQQGWFDFDVVVATPDMMGEVGKLGRVLGPKGLMPNPKTGTVTFDVTKAVNEIKAGKVEYRVDKAGNIHVPIGKVSFEDAKLVENFKTIADTLQKVKPAAAKGTYMKNVTVASTMGPGVRVDVSTLA
;
A
#
# COMPACT_ATOMS: atom_id res chain seq x y z
N MET A 1 6.38 -30.38 -14.69
CA MET A 1 5.46 -30.03 -13.59
C MET A 1 4.10 -29.65 -14.18
N LYS A 2 3.00 -30.36 -13.88
CA LYS A 2 1.65 -29.94 -14.30
C LYS A 2 1.25 -28.73 -13.48
N MET A 3 1.06 -27.58 -14.14
CA MET A 3 0.51 -26.40 -13.45
C MET A 3 -0.90 -26.71 -12.96
N ALA A 4 -1.22 -26.22 -11.74
CA ALA A 4 -2.55 -26.35 -11.18
C ALA A 4 -3.60 -25.75 -12.12
N LYS A 5 -4.73 -26.44 -12.33
CA LYS A 5 -5.83 -25.93 -13.15
C LYS A 5 -6.48 -24.74 -12.41
N ARG A 6 -6.58 -23.60 -13.09
CA ARG A 6 -7.30 -22.42 -12.58
C ARG A 6 -8.80 -22.66 -12.57
N GLY A 7 -9.51 -22.01 -11.64
CA GLY A 7 -10.97 -22.11 -11.53
C GLY A 7 -11.69 -21.63 -12.80
N LYS A 8 -12.86 -22.19 -13.09
CA LYS A 8 -13.66 -21.88 -14.29
C LYS A 8 -13.91 -20.37 -14.46
N LYS A 9 -14.37 -19.68 -13.42
CA LYS A 9 -14.62 -18.22 -13.44
C LYS A 9 -13.38 -17.41 -13.80
N TYR A 10 -12.20 -17.77 -13.26
CA TYR A 10 -10.96 -17.10 -13.62
C TYR A 10 -10.60 -17.31 -15.09
N VAL A 11 -10.81 -18.53 -15.64
CA VAL A 11 -10.52 -18.83 -17.04
C VAL A 11 -11.44 -18.02 -17.96
N GLU A 12 -12.71 -17.88 -17.60
CA GLU A 12 -13.68 -17.06 -18.34
C GLU A 12 -13.28 -15.57 -18.29
N ALA A 13 -12.99 -15.03 -17.12
CA ALA A 13 -12.52 -13.65 -16.96
C ALA A 13 -11.21 -13.38 -17.74
N ALA A 14 -10.28 -14.34 -17.71
CA ALA A 14 -8.99 -14.20 -18.40
C ALA A 14 -9.10 -14.19 -19.93
N LYS A 15 -10.19 -14.71 -20.52
CA LYS A 15 -10.45 -14.63 -21.96
C LYS A 15 -10.78 -13.21 -22.44
N LEU A 16 -11.28 -12.35 -21.53
CA LEU A 16 -11.61 -10.96 -21.81
C LEU A 16 -10.37 -10.05 -21.87
N VAL A 17 -9.23 -10.52 -21.39
CA VAL A 17 -7.98 -9.75 -21.33
C VAL A 17 -6.97 -10.33 -22.31
N ASP A 18 -6.58 -9.54 -23.30
CA ASP A 18 -5.44 -9.88 -24.13
C ASP A 18 -4.13 -9.58 -23.36
N ARG A 19 -3.35 -10.63 -23.12
CA ARG A 19 -2.09 -10.52 -22.39
C ARG A 19 -0.96 -9.89 -23.18
N ALA A 20 -1.05 -9.87 -24.48
CA ALA A 20 -0.06 -9.25 -25.36
C ALA A 20 -0.28 -7.73 -25.48
N ALA A 21 -1.53 -7.29 -25.33
CA ALA A 21 -1.88 -5.88 -25.40
C ALA A 21 -1.50 -5.12 -24.12
N ALA A 22 -1.17 -3.84 -24.28
CA ALA A 22 -1.06 -2.88 -23.23
C ALA A 22 -2.22 -1.87 -23.36
N TYR A 23 -2.93 -1.62 -22.26
CA TYR A 23 -4.14 -0.81 -22.22
C TYR A 23 -3.85 0.55 -21.61
N SER A 24 -4.63 1.55 -21.97
CA SER A 24 -4.61 2.82 -21.23
C SER A 24 -5.07 2.61 -19.78
N ALA A 25 -4.74 3.55 -18.89
CA ALA A 25 -5.13 3.44 -17.46
C ALA A 25 -6.65 3.31 -17.29
N THR A 26 -7.44 4.04 -18.09
CA THR A 26 -8.90 4.00 -18.05
C THR A 26 -9.45 2.66 -18.51
N GLU A 27 -9.01 2.17 -19.67
CA GLU A 27 -9.43 0.87 -20.20
C GLU A 27 -9.02 -0.29 -19.26
N ALA A 28 -7.83 -0.20 -18.68
CA ALA A 28 -7.35 -1.19 -17.72
C ALA A 28 -8.24 -1.27 -16.48
N VAL A 29 -8.64 -0.15 -15.92
CA VAL A 29 -9.55 -0.07 -14.76
C VAL A 29 -10.93 -0.66 -15.11
N GLU A 30 -11.51 -0.29 -16.26
CA GLU A 30 -12.77 -0.87 -16.73
C GLU A 30 -12.69 -2.38 -16.90
N LEU A 31 -11.61 -2.89 -17.53
CA LEU A 31 -11.39 -4.32 -17.71
C LEU A 31 -11.23 -5.05 -16.38
N VAL A 32 -10.51 -4.47 -15.41
CA VAL A 32 -10.36 -5.04 -14.07
C VAL A 32 -11.72 -5.17 -13.38
N LYS A 33 -12.62 -4.20 -13.50
CA LYS A 33 -13.98 -4.29 -12.97
C LYS A 33 -14.83 -5.34 -13.68
N LYS A 34 -14.79 -5.38 -15.00
CA LYS A 34 -15.51 -6.38 -15.83
C LYS A 34 -15.05 -7.81 -15.55
N THR A 35 -13.77 -7.98 -15.21
CA THR A 35 -13.16 -9.30 -14.95
C THR A 35 -13.16 -9.68 -13.48
N ASN A 36 -13.77 -8.87 -12.60
CA ASN A 36 -13.90 -9.19 -11.19
C ASN A 36 -14.79 -10.41 -11.00
N THR A 37 -14.24 -11.45 -10.37
CA THR A 37 -14.94 -12.71 -10.08
C THR A 37 -15.38 -12.85 -8.64
N ALA A 38 -14.96 -11.93 -7.77
CA ALA A 38 -15.26 -11.95 -6.34
C ALA A 38 -16.73 -11.55 -6.09
N LYS A 39 -17.34 -12.15 -5.03
CA LYS A 39 -18.67 -11.80 -4.56
C LYS A 39 -18.68 -10.70 -3.48
N PHE A 40 -17.51 -10.25 -3.09
CA PHE A 40 -17.30 -9.18 -2.11
C PHE A 40 -16.70 -7.95 -2.82
N ASP A 41 -16.70 -6.80 -2.17
CA ASP A 41 -16.07 -5.60 -2.70
C ASP A 41 -14.55 -5.76 -2.71
N ALA A 42 -14.05 -6.23 -3.86
CA ALA A 42 -12.65 -6.59 -4.05
C ALA A 42 -11.76 -5.36 -4.06
N THR A 43 -10.55 -5.49 -3.55
CA THR A 43 -9.52 -4.46 -3.66
C THR A 43 -8.94 -4.47 -5.07
N VAL A 44 -8.77 -3.29 -5.65
CA VAL A 44 -8.01 -3.10 -6.89
C VAL A 44 -6.57 -2.73 -6.52
N GLU A 45 -5.61 -3.48 -7.06
CA GLU A 45 -4.19 -3.33 -6.75
C GLU A 45 -3.42 -3.01 -8.02
N ALA A 46 -2.41 -2.16 -7.89
CA ALA A 46 -1.43 -1.88 -8.94
C ALA A 46 -0.08 -2.51 -8.57
N ALA A 47 0.50 -3.23 -9.51
CA ALA A 47 1.82 -3.83 -9.42
C ALA A 47 2.76 -3.14 -10.40
N PHE A 48 3.84 -2.54 -9.88
CA PHE A 48 4.86 -1.86 -10.66
C PHE A 48 6.15 -2.65 -10.64
N ARG A 49 6.63 -3.08 -11.78
CA ARG A 49 7.96 -3.68 -11.92
C ARG A 49 8.97 -2.61 -12.26
N LEU A 50 9.88 -2.35 -11.35
CA LEU A 50 10.88 -1.30 -11.48
C LEU A 50 12.24 -1.85 -11.93
N GLY A 51 13.02 -1.01 -12.60
CA GLY A 51 14.38 -1.28 -13.03
C GLY A 51 15.42 -0.97 -11.95
N VAL A 52 15.21 -1.46 -10.72
CA VAL A 52 16.08 -1.28 -9.56
C VAL A 52 16.66 -2.60 -9.08
N ASP A 53 17.78 -2.54 -8.39
CA ASP A 53 18.39 -3.68 -7.70
C ASP A 53 18.10 -3.57 -6.19
N PRO A 54 17.14 -4.34 -5.65
CA PRO A 54 16.75 -4.24 -4.24
C PRO A 54 17.83 -4.66 -3.25
N LYS A 55 18.90 -5.32 -3.72
CA LYS A 55 20.06 -5.71 -2.88
C LYS A 55 20.91 -4.51 -2.50
N LYS A 56 20.88 -3.46 -3.32
CA LYS A 56 21.64 -2.23 -3.08
C LYS A 56 20.83 -1.28 -2.20
N ALA A 57 21.41 -0.80 -1.12
CA ALA A 57 20.75 0.08 -0.16
C ALA A 57 20.28 1.41 -0.78
N ASP A 58 21.02 1.94 -1.75
CA ASP A 58 20.75 3.16 -2.52
C ASP A 58 19.61 3.02 -3.54
N GLN A 59 19.21 1.77 -3.87
CA GLN A 59 18.13 1.46 -4.78
C GLN A 59 16.88 0.87 -4.08
N GLN A 60 16.89 0.84 -2.75
CA GLN A 60 15.71 0.44 -1.96
C GLN A 60 14.69 1.58 -1.90
N ILE A 61 13.59 1.39 -2.61
CA ILE A 61 12.46 2.34 -2.61
C ILE A 61 11.50 1.95 -1.51
N ARG A 62 11.26 2.88 -0.60
CA ARG A 62 10.25 2.78 0.46
C ARG A 62 9.72 4.17 0.80
N GLY A 63 8.42 4.31 0.90
CA GLY A 63 7.76 5.55 1.27
C GLY A 63 6.29 5.36 1.52
N ALA A 64 5.57 6.47 1.59
CA ALA A 64 4.13 6.48 1.68
C ALA A 64 3.56 7.57 0.76
N VAL A 65 2.34 7.38 0.31
CA VAL A 65 1.59 8.33 -0.50
C VAL A 65 0.17 8.44 0.05
N VAL A 66 -0.37 9.64 0.10
CA VAL A 66 -1.77 9.88 0.45
C VAL A 66 -2.56 9.86 -0.86
N LEU A 67 -3.53 8.96 -0.95
CA LEU A 67 -4.38 8.84 -2.12
C LEU A 67 -5.52 9.88 -2.07
N PRO A 68 -5.79 10.62 -3.15
CA PRO A 68 -6.82 11.66 -3.16
C PRO A 68 -8.22 11.13 -2.81
N HIS A 69 -8.53 9.89 -3.18
CA HIS A 69 -9.82 9.25 -2.89
C HIS A 69 -9.74 8.15 -1.83
N GLY A 70 -8.60 8.05 -1.14
CA GLY A 70 -8.36 6.98 -0.16
C GLY A 70 -8.36 5.58 -0.77
N THR A 71 -8.35 4.57 0.09
CA THR A 71 -8.34 3.14 -0.30
C THR A 71 -9.70 2.46 -0.16
N GLY A 72 -10.71 3.13 0.43
CA GLY A 72 -11.99 2.52 0.77
C GLY A 72 -11.95 1.56 1.96
N LYS A 73 -10.83 1.53 2.70
CA LYS A 73 -10.68 0.78 3.95
C LYS A 73 -10.58 1.77 5.11
N VAL A 74 -11.44 1.64 6.10
CA VAL A 74 -11.29 2.34 7.38
C VAL A 74 -10.15 1.69 8.14
N GLN A 75 -9.09 2.45 8.41
CA GLN A 75 -7.90 1.96 9.13
C GLN A 75 -8.02 2.28 10.61
N ARG A 76 -7.79 1.28 11.46
CA ARG A 76 -7.71 1.44 12.92
C ARG A 76 -6.27 1.80 13.27
N VAL A 77 -6.10 2.97 13.87
CA VAL A 77 -4.79 3.55 14.17
C VAL A 77 -4.47 3.40 15.65
N LEU A 78 -3.35 2.74 15.95
CA LEU A 78 -2.77 2.69 17.29
C LEU A 78 -1.63 3.71 17.36
N VAL A 79 -1.68 4.58 18.36
CA VAL A 79 -0.66 5.61 18.60
C VAL A 79 0.08 5.34 19.90
N PHE A 80 1.41 5.26 19.81
CA PHE A 80 2.30 5.25 20.98
C PHE A 80 2.81 6.66 21.25
N ALA A 81 2.27 7.30 22.27
CA ALA A 81 2.64 8.65 22.67
C ALA A 81 2.47 8.84 24.17
N LYS A 82 3.21 9.79 24.76
CA LYS A 82 3.13 10.16 26.17
C LYS A 82 2.62 11.60 26.37
N GLY A 83 1.98 11.85 27.52
CA GLY A 83 1.61 13.18 27.96
C GLY A 83 0.67 13.92 27.00
N GLU A 84 1.03 15.14 26.61
CA GLU A 84 0.23 15.99 25.71
C GLU A 84 0.04 15.37 24.33
N LYS A 85 1.05 14.67 23.80
CA LYS A 85 0.97 14.00 22.49
C LYS A 85 -0.06 12.87 22.45
N ALA A 86 -0.33 12.23 23.57
CA ALA A 86 -1.41 11.26 23.67
C ALA A 86 -2.79 11.94 23.54
N LYS A 87 -2.99 13.10 24.19
CA LYS A 87 -4.23 13.87 24.06
C LYS A 87 -4.44 14.41 22.63
N GLU A 88 -3.36 14.87 21.99
CA GLU A 88 -3.41 15.29 20.56
C GLU A 88 -3.82 14.11 19.65
N ALA A 89 -3.32 12.90 19.93
CA ALA A 89 -3.68 11.71 19.18
C ALA A 89 -5.16 11.33 19.33
N GLU A 90 -5.69 11.41 20.56
CA GLU A 90 -7.12 11.19 20.85
C GLU A 90 -7.99 12.23 20.14
N ALA A 91 -7.61 13.51 20.23
CA ALA A 91 -8.32 14.61 19.54
C ALA A 91 -8.29 14.46 18.02
N ALA A 92 -7.21 13.92 17.45
CA ALA A 92 -7.10 13.61 16.02
C ALA A 92 -7.92 12.38 15.61
N GLY A 93 -8.52 11.68 16.57
CA GLY A 93 -9.38 10.53 16.32
C GLY A 93 -8.63 9.21 16.17
N ALA A 94 -7.47 9.02 16.78
CA ALA A 94 -6.84 7.71 16.86
C ALA A 94 -7.75 6.72 17.61
N ASP A 95 -7.79 5.46 17.13
CA ASP A 95 -8.69 4.46 17.72
C ASP A 95 -8.14 3.90 19.03
N PHE A 96 -6.82 3.85 19.14
CA PHE A 96 -6.12 3.39 20.34
C PHE A 96 -4.95 4.32 20.60
N VAL A 97 -4.86 4.83 21.84
CA VAL A 97 -3.76 5.68 22.28
C VAL A 97 -3.23 5.15 23.61
N GLY A 98 -1.93 5.04 23.74
CA GLY A 98 -1.31 4.59 24.97
C GLY A 98 0.20 4.50 24.89
N ASP A 99 0.81 4.07 25.98
CA ASP A 99 2.25 3.87 26.08
C ASP A 99 2.62 2.39 26.29
N THR A 100 3.04 2.01 27.48
CA THR A 100 3.51 0.66 27.81
C THR A 100 2.40 -0.38 27.90
N ASP A 101 1.15 0.00 28.14
CA ASP A 101 0.03 -0.91 28.33
C ASP A 101 -0.26 -1.72 27.05
N TYR A 102 -0.23 -1.06 25.90
CA TYR A 102 -0.43 -1.75 24.62
C TYR A 102 0.75 -2.63 24.22
N ILE A 103 1.96 -2.36 24.75
CA ILE A 103 3.12 -3.24 24.51
C ILE A 103 2.85 -4.62 25.09
N GLY A 104 2.34 -4.69 26.33
CA GLY A 104 1.96 -5.95 26.96
C GLY A 104 0.85 -6.69 26.22
N LYS A 105 -0.18 -5.97 25.77
CA LYS A 105 -1.29 -6.54 24.99
C LYS A 105 -0.81 -7.14 23.65
N ILE A 106 0.06 -6.43 22.94
CA ILE A 106 0.63 -6.91 21.66
C ILE A 106 1.48 -8.14 21.86
N GLN A 107 2.28 -8.21 22.95
CA GLN A 107 3.05 -9.40 23.29
C GLN A 107 2.17 -10.62 23.59
N GLN A 108 0.97 -10.38 24.15
CA GLN A 108 -0.05 -11.41 24.39
C GLN A 108 -0.86 -11.79 23.13
N GLY A 109 -0.60 -11.14 21.98
CA GLY A 109 -1.23 -11.47 20.69
C GLY A 109 -2.42 -10.61 20.30
N TRP A 110 -2.59 -9.44 20.89
CA TRP A 110 -3.61 -8.49 20.47
C TRP A 110 -3.16 -7.67 19.24
N PHE A 111 -3.95 -7.68 18.15
CA PHE A 111 -3.65 -7.01 16.87
C PHE A 111 -4.90 -6.37 16.24
N ASP A 112 -5.77 -5.78 17.04
CA ASP A 112 -7.00 -5.15 16.55
C ASP A 112 -6.78 -3.75 15.93
N PHE A 113 -5.60 -3.53 15.35
CA PHE A 113 -5.19 -2.30 14.67
C PHE A 113 -4.57 -2.62 13.30
N ASP A 114 -4.63 -1.66 12.39
CA ASP A 114 -4.13 -1.80 11.02
C ASP A 114 -2.84 -0.99 10.79
N VAL A 115 -2.64 0.12 11.52
CA VAL A 115 -1.45 0.97 11.43
C VAL A 115 -0.99 1.38 12.82
N VAL A 116 0.33 1.46 12.98
CA VAL A 116 0.97 1.94 14.22
C VAL A 116 1.71 3.24 13.95
N VAL A 117 1.43 4.25 14.75
CA VAL A 117 2.16 5.53 14.80
C VAL A 117 2.89 5.59 16.13
N ALA A 118 4.10 6.10 16.15
CA ALA A 118 4.86 6.26 17.37
C ALA A 118 5.59 7.61 17.40
N THR A 119 5.66 8.24 18.56
CA THR A 119 6.59 9.34 18.76
C THR A 119 8.02 8.78 18.84
N PRO A 120 9.05 9.54 18.42
CA PRO A 120 10.44 9.11 18.49
C PRO A 120 10.85 8.64 19.90
N ASP A 121 10.34 9.28 20.94
CA ASP A 121 10.62 8.96 22.34
C ASP A 121 10.15 7.56 22.74
N MET A 122 9.04 7.08 22.12
CA MET A 122 8.48 5.76 22.37
C MET A 122 9.14 4.65 21.56
N MET A 123 9.97 4.99 20.57
CA MET A 123 10.59 3.99 19.69
C MET A 123 11.50 3.01 20.42
N GLY A 124 12.10 3.41 21.55
CA GLY A 124 12.88 2.49 22.39
C GLY A 124 12.04 1.35 22.95
N GLU A 125 10.83 1.64 23.38
CA GLU A 125 9.88 0.65 23.92
C GLU A 125 9.22 -0.16 22.79
N VAL A 126 8.76 0.53 21.74
CA VAL A 126 8.17 -0.11 20.54
C VAL A 126 9.17 -1.02 19.84
N GLY A 127 10.47 -0.70 19.89
CA GLY A 127 11.56 -1.52 19.36
C GLY A 127 11.58 -2.95 19.93
N LYS A 128 11.17 -3.14 21.19
CA LYS A 128 11.04 -4.46 21.82
C LYS A 128 10.01 -5.36 21.12
N LEU A 129 9.02 -4.72 20.45
CA LEU A 129 7.99 -5.41 19.66
C LEU A 129 8.44 -5.74 18.21
N GLY A 130 9.66 -5.37 17.84
CA GLY A 130 10.15 -5.53 16.46
C GLY A 130 10.07 -6.96 15.92
N ARG A 131 10.26 -7.97 16.78
CA ARG A 131 10.11 -9.39 16.39
C ARG A 131 8.67 -9.80 16.08
N VAL A 132 7.70 -9.06 16.60
CA VAL A 132 6.25 -9.33 16.46
C VAL A 132 5.63 -8.45 15.38
N LEU A 133 5.91 -7.15 15.40
CA LEU A 133 5.38 -6.17 14.44
C LEU A 133 6.09 -6.22 13.09
N GLY A 134 7.40 -6.52 13.07
CA GLY A 134 8.22 -6.54 11.88
C GLY A 134 7.71 -7.49 10.79
N PRO A 135 7.51 -8.79 11.08
CA PRO A 135 6.99 -9.76 10.10
C PRO A 135 5.58 -9.43 9.59
N LYS A 136 4.78 -8.73 10.42
CA LYS A 136 3.41 -8.30 10.05
C LYS A 136 3.38 -7.01 9.24
N GLY A 137 4.54 -6.31 9.07
CA GLY A 137 4.61 -5.03 8.39
C GLY A 137 4.04 -3.85 9.19
N LEU A 138 3.77 -4.02 10.49
CA LEU A 138 3.15 -3.04 11.36
C LEU A 138 4.17 -2.16 12.13
N MET A 139 5.47 -2.38 11.92
CA MET A 139 6.51 -1.63 12.62
C MET A 139 6.60 -0.19 12.13
N PRO A 140 6.45 0.83 13.02
CA PRO A 140 6.59 2.23 12.64
C PRO A 140 7.94 2.53 12.00
N ASN A 141 7.96 3.43 11.01
CA ASN A 141 9.17 3.80 10.30
C ASN A 141 9.19 5.31 9.95
N PRO A 142 10.31 6.02 10.18
CA PRO A 142 10.43 7.42 9.82
C PRO A 142 10.25 7.70 8.32
N LYS A 143 10.69 6.79 7.45
CA LYS A 143 10.58 6.95 5.97
C LYS A 143 9.13 6.93 5.48
N THR A 144 8.21 6.31 6.21
CA THR A 144 6.78 6.28 5.90
C THR A 144 5.99 7.33 6.69
N GLY A 145 6.68 8.11 7.53
CA GLY A 145 6.08 9.15 8.35
C GLY A 145 5.17 8.61 9.46
N THR A 146 5.39 7.35 9.87
CA THR A 146 4.70 6.74 11.02
C THR A 146 5.48 6.89 12.32
N VAL A 147 6.72 7.43 12.26
CA VAL A 147 7.47 7.90 13.41
C VAL A 147 7.61 9.41 13.28
N THR A 148 6.86 10.16 14.11
CA THR A 148 6.81 11.63 14.03
C THR A 148 6.38 12.24 15.37
N PHE A 149 6.77 13.49 15.61
CA PHE A 149 6.24 14.32 16.70
C PHE A 149 4.88 14.95 16.35
N ASP A 150 4.56 15.11 15.05
CA ASP A 150 3.27 15.62 14.58
C ASP A 150 2.29 14.46 14.41
N VAL A 151 1.76 14.01 15.56
CA VAL A 151 0.85 12.87 15.62
C VAL A 151 -0.48 13.18 14.94
N THR A 152 -0.99 14.39 15.11
CA THR A 152 -2.26 14.84 14.54
C THR A 152 -2.25 14.73 13.01
N LYS A 153 -1.20 15.23 12.37
CA LYS A 153 -1.03 15.15 10.92
C LYS A 153 -0.93 13.70 10.46
N ALA A 154 -0.13 12.87 11.15
CA ALA A 154 0.05 11.47 10.79
C ALA A 154 -1.27 10.68 10.85
N VAL A 155 -2.07 10.85 11.92
CA VAL A 155 -3.37 10.19 12.08
C VAL A 155 -4.34 10.65 10.99
N ASN A 156 -4.42 11.94 10.70
CA ASN A 156 -5.29 12.48 9.66
C ASN A 156 -4.91 11.95 8.26
N GLU A 157 -3.62 11.91 7.92
CA GLU A 157 -3.14 11.36 6.64
C GLU A 157 -3.48 9.85 6.51
N ILE A 158 -3.30 9.07 7.58
CA ILE A 158 -3.63 7.64 7.58
C ILE A 158 -5.13 7.45 7.37
N LYS A 159 -5.97 8.21 8.06
CA LYS A 159 -7.44 8.16 7.90
C LYS A 159 -7.90 8.69 6.54
N ALA A 160 -7.16 9.62 5.94
CA ALA A 160 -7.40 10.08 4.56
C ALA A 160 -7.00 9.03 3.50
N GLY A 161 -6.36 7.92 3.88
CA GLY A 161 -5.98 6.86 2.95
C GLY A 161 -4.51 6.88 2.54
N LYS A 162 -3.62 7.17 3.49
CA LYS A 162 -2.18 7.02 3.30
C LYS A 162 -1.83 5.54 3.11
N VAL A 163 -1.11 5.25 2.03
CA VAL A 163 -0.65 3.90 1.68
C VAL A 163 0.86 3.85 1.69
N GLU A 164 1.42 2.85 2.36
CA GLU A 164 2.84 2.56 2.33
C GLU A 164 3.19 1.73 1.10
N TYR A 165 4.32 2.05 0.47
CA TYR A 165 4.88 1.25 -0.60
C TYR A 165 6.33 0.87 -0.30
N ARG A 166 6.70 -0.34 -0.68
CA ARG A 166 8.05 -0.87 -0.52
C ARG A 166 8.39 -1.79 -1.69
N VAL A 167 9.61 -1.66 -2.21
CA VAL A 167 10.13 -2.57 -3.22
C VAL A 167 10.37 -3.95 -2.61
N ASP A 168 9.94 -5.00 -3.31
CA ASP A 168 10.21 -6.39 -2.96
C ASP A 168 11.60 -6.86 -3.45
N LYS A 169 11.97 -8.11 -3.15
CA LYS A 169 13.27 -8.69 -3.56
C LYS A 169 13.41 -8.85 -5.09
N ALA A 170 12.32 -8.79 -5.84
CA ALA A 170 12.29 -8.94 -7.30
C ALA A 170 12.22 -7.58 -8.04
N GLY A 171 12.20 -6.46 -7.30
CA GLY A 171 12.07 -5.12 -7.85
C GLY A 171 10.64 -4.69 -8.14
N ASN A 172 9.65 -5.34 -7.53
CA ASN A 172 8.24 -4.97 -7.69
C ASN A 172 7.74 -4.16 -6.49
N ILE A 173 6.76 -3.31 -6.74
CA ILE A 173 5.98 -2.60 -5.74
C ILE A 173 4.51 -2.96 -5.94
N HIS A 174 3.82 -3.36 -4.90
CA HIS A 174 2.40 -3.67 -4.89
C HIS A 174 1.68 -2.68 -3.99
N VAL A 175 0.67 -1.99 -4.53
CA VAL A 175 -0.07 -0.93 -3.82
C VAL A 175 -1.55 -1.04 -4.12
N PRO A 176 -2.43 -1.02 -3.11
CA PRO A 176 -3.88 -0.91 -3.33
C PRO A 176 -4.22 0.50 -3.82
N ILE A 177 -5.06 0.59 -4.87
CA ILE A 177 -5.52 1.85 -5.44
C ILE A 177 -6.98 2.18 -5.10
N GLY A 178 -7.70 1.23 -4.53
CA GLY A 178 -9.09 1.40 -4.11
C GLY A 178 -9.89 0.11 -4.13
N LYS A 179 -11.19 0.24 -4.19
CA LYS A 179 -12.17 -0.87 -4.25
C LYS A 179 -12.85 -0.91 -5.62
N VAL A 180 -13.35 -2.08 -6.00
CA VAL A 180 -14.13 -2.26 -7.24
C VAL A 180 -15.39 -1.39 -7.24
N SER A 181 -15.96 -1.09 -6.07
CA SER A 181 -17.10 -0.19 -5.88
C SER A 181 -16.81 1.27 -6.20
N PHE A 182 -15.53 1.69 -6.28
CA PHE A 182 -15.17 3.07 -6.61
C PHE A 182 -15.52 3.38 -8.07
N GLU A 183 -15.78 4.65 -8.38
CA GLU A 183 -15.90 5.15 -9.74
C GLU A 183 -14.57 4.99 -10.50
N ASP A 184 -14.64 4.76 -11.80
CA ASP A 184 -13.44 4.53 -12.63
C ASP A 184 -12.49 5.72 -12.60
N ALA A 185 -13.03 6.94 -12.64
CA ALA A 185 -12.25 8.17 -12.55
C ALA A 185 -11.41 8.24 -11.27
N LYS A 186 -12.00 7.89 -10.11
CA LYS A 186 -11.32 7.89 -8.80
C LYS A 186 -10.18 6.88 -8.75
N LEU A 187 -10.39 5.68 -9.33
CA LEU A 187 -9.34 4.66 -9.40
C LEU A 187 -8.19 5.08 -10.31
N VAL A 188 -8.50 5.74 -11.44
CA VAL A 188 -7.49 6.25 -12.38
C VAL A 188 -6.68 7.39 -11.74
N GLU A 189 -7.32 8.29 -10.99
CA GLU A 189 -6.62 9.39 -10.29
C GLU A 189 -5.70 8.84 -9.19
N ASN A 190 -6.19 7.90 -8.37
CA ASN A 190 -5.37 7.22 -7.37
C ASN A 190 -4.17 6.51 -8.02
N PHE A 191 -4.40 5.79 -9.12
CA PHE A 191 -3.35 5.10 -9.86
C PHE A 191 -2.29 6.06 -10.42
N LYS A 192 -2.72 7.17 -11.04
CA LYS A 192 -1.80 8.22 -11.53
C LYS A 192 -0.98 8.83 -10.42
N THR A 193 -1.60 9.16 -9.28
CA THR A 193 -0.90 9.72 -8.11
C THR A 193 0.22 8.80 -7.63
N ILE A 194 0.00 7.48 -7.62
CA ILE A 194 1.04 6.50 -7.26
C ILE A 194 2.13 6.46 -8.34
N ALA A 195 1.77 6.40 -9.62
CA ALA A 195 2.72 6.34 -10.72
C ALA A 195 3.64 7.58 -10.72
N ASP A 196 3.08 8.77 -10.56
CA ASP A 196 3.82 10.04 -10.46
C ASP A 196 4.75 10.06 -9.24
N THR A 197 4.25 9.58 -8.10
CA THR A 197 5.06 9.50 -6.88
C THR A 197 6.25 8.57 -7.08
N LEU A 198 6.04 7.39 -7.67
CA LEU A 198 7.12 6.45 -7.96
C LEU A 198 8.12 7.01 -8.96
N GLN A 199 7.66 7.76 -9.96
CA GLN A 199 8.55 8.43 -10.92
C GLN A 199 9.43 9.49 -10.26
N LYS A 200 8.85 10.29 -9.35
CA LYS A 200 9.59 11.32 -8.59
C LYS A 200 10.64 10.74 -7.65
N VAL A 201 10.39 9.56 -7.09
CA VAL A 201 11.29 8.88 -6.13
C VAL A 201 12.33 7.99 -6.83
N LYS A 202 12.44 8.06 -8.17
CA LYS A 202 13.44 7.31 -8.92
C LYS A 202 14.85 7.56 -8.37
N PRO A 203 15.58 6.51 -7.91
CA PRO A 203 16.95 6.68 -7.44
C PRO A 203 17.89 7.12 -8.60
N ALA A 204 18.81 8.03 -8.32
CA ALA A 204 19.82 8.46 -9.29
C ALA A 204 20.71 7.29 -9.80
N ALA A 205 20.90 6.28 -8.94
CA ALA A 205 21.64 5.07 -9.27
C ALA A 205 20.89 4.10 -10.20
N ALA A 206 19.58 4.30 -10.43
CA ALA A 206 18.78 3.45 -11.33
C ALA A 206 19.04 3.86 -12.79
N LYS A 207 19.82 3.04 -13.50
CA LYS A 207 20.15 3.24 -14.92
C LYS A 207 19.15 2.50 -15.82
N GLY A 208 18.92 3.03 -17.02
CA GLY A 208 18.03 2.43 -18.03
C GLY A 208 16.55 2.65 -17.74
N THR A 209 15.70 1.74 -18.27
CA THR A 209 14.25 1.82 -18.13
C THR A 209 13.84 1.59 -16.68
N TYR A 210 13.26 2.61 -16.05
CA TYR A 210 12.85 2.57 -14.64
C TYR A 210 11.54 1.81 -14.44
N MET A 211 10.45 2.23 -15.10
CA MET A 211 9.20 1.47 -15.10
C MET A 211 9.23 0.44 -16.23
N LYS A 212 9.42 -0.84 -15.88
CA LYS A 212 9.52 -1.94 -16.87
C LYS A 212 8.15 -2.51 -17.24
N ASN A 213 7.27 -2.62 -16.27
CA ASN A 213 5.92 -3.16 -16.47
C ASN A 213 5.01 -2.66 -15.36
N VAL A 214 3.76 -2.38 -15.73
CA VAL A 214 2.71 -1.98 -14.80
C VAL A 214 1.48 -2.84 -15.06
N THR A 215 0.88 -3.34 -14.01
CA THR A 215 -0.28 -4.22 -14.09
C THR A 215 -1.28 -3.86 -13.01
N VAL A 216 -2.55 -3.77 -13.37
CA VAL A 216 -3.66 -3.56 -12.43
C VAL A 216 -4.49 -4.85 -12.36
N ALA A 217 -4.93 -5.23 -11.17
CA ALA A 217 -5.74 -6.41 -10.95
C ALA A 217 -6.74 -6.20 -9.81
N SER A 218 -7.89 -6.85 -9.88
CA SER A 218 -8.77 -7.02 -8.71
C SER A 218 -8.35 -8.26 -7.92
N THR A 219 -8.71 -8.29 -6.63
CA THR A 219 -8.53 -9.49 -5.80
C THR A 219 -9.16 -10.70 -6.50
N MET A 220 -8.38 -11.76 -6.74
CA MET A 220 -8.77 -12.98 -7.47
C MET A 220 -8.98 -12.81 -8.99
N GLY A 221 -8.87 -11.61 -9.55
CA GLY A 221 -9.01 -11.33 -10.98
C GLY A 221 -7.72 -11.55 -11.79
N PRO A 222 -7.80 -11.56 -13.13
CA PRO A 222 -6.63 -11.53 -13.98
C PRO A 222 -5.95 -10.17 -13.94
N GLY A 223 -4.63 -10.15 -14.10
CA GLY A 223 -3.86 -8.90 -14.25
C GLY A 223 -4.03 -8.31 -15.64
N VAL A 224 -4.31 -7.02 -15.72
CA VAL A 224 -4.40 -6.21 -16.93
C VAL A 224 -3.16 -5.34 -17.04
N ARG A 225 -2.43 -5.45 -18.14
CA ARG A 225 -1.20 -4.70 -18.37
C ARG A 225 -1.53 -3.27 -18.80
N VAL A 226 -0.91 -2.29 -18.13
CA VAL A 226 -1.05 -0.87 -18.47
C VAL A 226 0.11 -0.42 -19.33
N ASP A 227 -0.16 0.42 -20.33
CA ASP A 227 0.87 1.07 -21.13
C ASP A 227 1.61 2.12 -20.30
N VAL A 228 2.91 1.88 -20.12
CA VAL A 228 3.78 2.78 -19.34
C VAL A 228 3.99 4.11 -20.05
N SER A 229 3.89 4.17 -21.39
CA SER A 229 4.07 5.39 -22.17
C SER A 229 2.97 6.43 -21.90
N THR A 230 1.78 5.97 -21.49
CA THR A 230 0.64 6.84 -21.14
C THR A 230 0.69 7.39 -19.73
N LEU A 231 1.71 7.00 -18.94
CA LEU A 231 1.92 7.43 -17.54
C LEU A 231 3.03 8.48 -17.41
N ALA A 232 3.63 8.91 -18.52
CA ALA A 232 4.70 9.90 -18.55
C ALA A 232 4.15 11.31 -18.71
#